data_b9595b984a19efec13c685e2064a8953
#
_entry.id   b9595b984a19efec13c685e2064a8953
#
_cell.length_a   1.000
_cell.length_b   1.000
_cell.length_c   1.000
_cell.angle_alpha   90.00
_cell.angle_beta   90.00
_cell.angle_gamma   90.00
#
_symmetry.space_group_name_H-M   'P 1'
#
loop_
_entity.id
_entity.type
_entity.pdbx_description
1 polymer ?
#
loop_
_entity_poly.entity_id
_entity_poly.type
_entity_poly.pdbx_seq_one_letter_code
_entity_poly.pdbx_strand_id
1 'polypeptide(L)' 'MDVRIGVIHITKELSVEMPDGTDREDLWVRIDEALAGTTATLWLTDARGRQIGLPSERIGYVELGADEGDRPVGFG' A
#
# COMPACT_ATOMS: atom_id res chain seq x y z
N MET A 1 5.38 -5.41 -5.99
CA MET A 1 4.02 -4.81 -5.94
C MET A 1 4.11 -3.42 -5.37
N ASP A 2 3.54 -2.46 -6.08
CA ASP A 2 3.55 -1.08 -5.63
C ASP A 2 2.27 -0.72 -4.93
N VAL A 3 2.37 0.07 -3.89
CA VAL A 3 1.21 0.64 -3.23
C VAL A 3 1.29 2.14 -3.45
N ARG A 4 0.23 2.72 -3.99
CA ARG A 4 0.16 4.16 -4.20
C ARG A 4 -0.84 4.74 -3.25
N ILE A 5 -0.45 5.80 -2.57
CA ILE A 5 -1.29 6.38 -1.53
C ILE A 5 -1.47 7.85 -1.80
N GLY A 6 -2.71 8.26 -1.91
CA GLY A 6 -3.02 9.67 -2.05
C GLY A 6 -3.26 10.26 -0.68
N VAL A 7 -2.51 11.30 -0.32
CA VAL A 7 -2.62 11.94 0.98
C VAL A 7 -3.43 13.20 0.78
N ILE A 8 -4.41 13.43 1.66
CA ILE A 8 -5.28 14.58 1.48
C ILE A 8 -4.49 15.87 1.63
N HIS A 9 -4.88 16.84 0.86
CA HIS A 9 -4.26 18.15 0.83
C HIS A 9 -2.83 18.17 0.29
N ILE A 10 -2.35 17.06 -0.26
CA ILE A 10 -1.05 17.01 -0.90
C ILE A 10 -1.26 16.47 -2.29
N THR A 11 -0.78 17.16 -3.29
CA THR A 11 -1.02 16.75 -4.66
C THR A 11 -0.12 15.61 -5.08
N LYS A 12 0.99 15.36 -4.36
CA LYS A 12 1.91 14.33 -4.76
C LYS A 12 1.50 13.03 -4.14
N GLU A 13 1.49 11.98 -4.97
CA GLU A 13 1.12 10.65 -4.50
C GLU A 13 2.35 9.96 -3.91
N LEU A 14 2.16 9.22 -2.85
CA LEU A 14 3.25 8.45 -2.26
C LEU A 14 3.25 7.06 -2.87
N SER A 15 4.39 6.61 -3.31
CA SER A 15 4.52 5.28 -3.89
C SER A 15 5.43 4.43 -3.02
N VAL A 16 4.97 3.26 -2.63
CA VAL A 16 5.72 2.36 -1.77
C VAL A 16 5.90 1.03 -2.46
N GLU A 17 7.15 0.62 -2.64
CA GLU A 17 7.43 -0.67 -3.24
C GLU A 17 7.45 -1.70 -2.12
N MET A 18 6.55 -2.66 -2.17
CA MET A 18 6.46 -3.68 -1.13
C MET A 18 7.45 -4.81 -1.41
N PRO A 19 7.94 -5.48 -0.35
CA PRO A 19 8.89 -6.57 -0.54
C PRO A 19 8.27 -7.73 -1.31
N ASP A 20 9.13 -8.53 -1.93
CA ASP A 20 8.68 -9.75 -2.58
C ASP A 20 8.09 -10.65 -1.50
N GLY A 21 7.07 -11.35 -1.83
CA GLY A 21 6.44 -12.24 -0.86
C GLY A 21 5.44 -11.57 0.05
N THR A 22 5.16 -10.30 -0.15
CA THR A 22 4.15 -9.62 0.64
C THR A 22 2.80 -10.30 0.42
N ASP A 23 2.14 -10.62 1.53
CA ASP A 23 0.82 -11.24 1.46
C ASP A 23 -0.18 -10.14 1.11
N ARG A 24 -0.71 -10.21 -0.10
CA ARG A 24 -1.60 -9.16 -0.61
C ARG A 24 -2.88 -9.07 0.18
N GLU A 25 -3.43 -10.20 0.62
CA GLU A 25 -4.66 -10.16 1.37
C GLU A 25 -4.47 -9.57 2.75
N ASP A 26 -3.37 -9.90 3.40
CA ASP A 26 -3.08 -9.34 4.69
C ASP A 26 -2.88 -7.83 4.57
N LEU A 27 -2.18 -7.40 3.54
CA LEU A 27 -1.97 -5.99 3.30
C LEU A 27 -3.29 -5.29 3.05
N TRP A 28 -4.17 -5.91 2.26
CA TRP A 28 -5.48 -5.34 1.95
C TRP A 28 -6.28 -5.12 3.24
N VAL A 29 -6.26 -6.08 4.14
CA VAL A 29 -6.99 -5.95 5.39
C VAL A 29 -6.46 -4.79 6.22
N ARG A 30 -5.13 -4.66 6.30
CA ARG A 30 -4.53 -3.58 7.06
C ARG A 30 -4.88 -2.22 6.48
N ILE A 31 -4.89 -2.12 5.17
CA ILE A 31 -5.23 -0.89 4.49
C ILE A 31 -6.71 -0.59 4.71
N ASP A 32 -7.56 -1.61 4.64
CA ASP A 32 -8.98 -1.43 4.83
C ASP A 32 -9.27 -0.92 6.24
N GLU A 33 -8.57 -1.45 7.23
CA GLU A 33 -8.74 -0.99 8.59
C GLU A 33 -8.33 0.47 8.74
N ALA A 34 -7.29 0.87 8.07
CA ALA A 34 -6.86 2.25 8.11
C ALA A 34 -7.89 3.16 7.44
N LEU A 35 -8.39 2.75 6.29
CA LEU A 35 -9.38 3.55 5.58
C LEU A 35 -10.68 3.65 6.37
N ALA A 36 -11.01 2.62 7.14
CA ALA A 36 -12.20 2.64 7.96
C ALA A 36 -12.00 3.41 9.25
N GLY A 37 -10.77 3.82 9.55
CA GLY A 37 -10.51 4.57 10.75
C GLY A 37 -10.37 3.74 12.00
N THR A 38 -10.24 2.43 11.88
CA THR A 38 -10.14 1.57 13.05
C THR A 38 -8.71 1.51 13.58
N THR A 39 -7.73 1.97 12.80
CA THR A 39 -6.36 2.08 13.30
C THR A 39 -5.92 3.52 13.09
N ALA A 40 -5.13 4.04 14.02
CA ALA A 40 -4.72 5.43 13.94
C ALA A 40 -3.66 5.67 12.87
N THR A 41 -2.84 4.68 12.62
CA THR A 41 -1.72 4.83 11.69
C THR A 41 -1.57 3.57 10.86
N LEU A 42 -1.39 3.76 9.58
CA LEU A 42 -1.06 2.65 8.69
C LEU A 42 0.45 2.57 8.61
N TRP A 43 1.02 1.45 9.01
CA TRP A 43 2.46 1.24 8.91
C TRP A 43 2.78 0.27 7.80
N LEU A 44 3.72 0.64 6.94
CA LEU A 44 4.17 -0.22 5.85
C LEU A 44 5.68 -0.32 5.92
N THR A 45 6.22 -1.50 5.62
CA THR A 45 7.66 -1.69 5.50
C THR A 45 7.95 -1.92 4.02
N ASP A 46 8.79 -1.11 3.43
CA ASP A 46 9.04 -1.20 2.00
C ASP A 46 10.13 -2.23 1.70
N ALA A 47 10.40 -2.43 0.44
CA ALA A 47 11.36 -3.44 0.00
C ALA A 47 12.77 -3.17 0.46
N ARG A 48 13.06 -1.96 0.91
CA ARG A 48 14.38 -1.63 1.41
C ARG A 48 14.43 -1.64 2.92
N GLY A 49 13.36 -2.06 3.58
CA GLY A 49 13.33 -2.14 5.02
C GLY A 49 12.92 -0.85 5.69
N ARG A 50 12.54 0.17 4.94
CA ARG A 50 12.12 1.42 5.56
C ARG A 50 10.69 1.29 6.05
N GLN A 51 10.42 1.86 7.20
CA GLN A 51 9.06 1.81 7.75
C GLN A 51 8.41 3.15 7.53
N ILE A 52 7.24 3.13 6.93
CA ILE A 52 6.50 4.33 6.58
C ILE A 52 5.21 4.34 7.36
N GLY A 53 5.00 5.37 8.15
CA GLY A 53 3.78 5.50 8.95
C GLY A 53 2.94 6.63 8.42
N LEU A 54 1.67 6.36 8.17
CA LEU A 54 0.76 7.35 7.65
C LEU A 54 -0.42 7.48 8.60
N PRO A 55 -0.74 8.68 9.05
CA PRO A 55 -1.95 8.86 9.85
C PRO A 55 -3.15 8.46 9.01
N SER A 56 -3.96 7.58 9.53
CA SER A 56 -5.09 7.06 8.76
C SER A 56 -6.02 8.17 8.29
N GLU A 57 -6.22 9.19 9.10
CA GLU A 57 -7.13 10.24 8.72
C GLU A 57 -6.59 11.12 7.60
N ARG A 58 -5.34 10.98 7.23
CA ARG A 58 -4.79 11.75 6.13
C ARG A 58 -4.78 10.99 4.83
N ILE A 59 -5.22 9.75 4.83
CA ILE A 59 -5.19 8.93 3.63
C ILE A 59 -6.46 9.22 2.83
N GLY A 60 -6.30 9.68 1.61
CA GLY A 60 -7.43 9.95 0.75
C GLY A 60 -7.83 8.73 -0.05
N TYR A 61 -6.84 7.93 -0.51
CA TYR A 61 -7.12 6.70 -1.22
C TYR A 61 -5.86 5.85 -1.24
N VAL A 62 -6.02 4.57 -1.47
CA VAL A 62 -4.89 3.67 -1.61
C VAL A 62 -5.14 2.79 -2.83
N GLU A 63 -4.13 2.63 -3.67
CA GLU A 63 -4.23 1.78 -4.83
C GLU A 63 -3.19 0.69 -4.72
N LEU A 64 -3.60 -0.57 -4.76
CA LEU A 64 -2.67 -1.67 -4.78
C LEU A 64 -2.38 -2.01 -6.22
N GLY A 65 -1.12 -2.11 -6.55
CA GLY A 65 -0.73 -2.45 -7.90
C GLY A 65 -1.19 -3.84 -8.26
N ALA A 66 -1.21 -4.14 -9.53
CA ALA A 66 -1.62 -5.44 -9.98
C ALA A 66 -0.65 -6.50 -9.51
N ASP A 67 -1.15 -7.68 -9.24
CA ASP A 67 -0.32 -8.77 -8.81
C ASP A 67 0.29 -9.40 -10.03
N GLU A 68 1.31 -8.81 -10.57
CA GLU A 68 1.89 -9.29 -11.78
C GLU A 68 3.11 -10.08 -11.61
N GLY A 69 3.66 -10.07 -10.47
CA GLY A 69 4.92 -10.72 -10.27
C GLY A 69 4.91 -12.17 -10.49
N ASP A 70 3.83 -12.83 -10.22
CA ASP A 70 3.78 -14.22 -10.38
C ASP A 70 3.06 -14.57 -11.61
N ARG A 71 2.78 -13.69 -12.49
CA ARG A 71 2.08 -13.99 -13.62
C ARG A 71 2.90 -14.21 -14.78
N PRO A 72 2.74 -15.28 -15.43
CA PRO A 72 3.46 -15.53 -16.60
C PRO A 72 2.97 -14.58 -17.57
N VAL A 73 3.77 -13.99 -18.17
CA VAL A 73 3.44 -13.13 -19.06
C VAL A 73 3.01 -13.58 -20.26
N GLY A 74 3.23 -14.67 -20.47
CA GLY A 74 3.01 -15.15 -21.66
C GLY A 74 1.73 -14.99 -22.19
N PHE A 75 0.88 -14.68 -21.60
CA PHE A 75 -0.28 -14.63 -22.13
C PHE A 75 -0.21 -13.66 -23.07
N GLY A 76 0.55 -13.50 -23.16
CA GLY A 76 0.66 -12.71 -24.26
C GLY A 76 0.65 -11.96 -24.28
#